data_7b3bea0352b4b4d4055297dca4e8355f
#
_entry.id   7b3bea0352b4b4d4055297dca4e8355f
#
_cell.length_a   1.000
_cell.length_b   1.000
_cell.length_c   1.000
_cell.angle_alpha   90.00
_cell.angle_beta   90.00
_cell.angle_gamma   90.00
#
_symmetry.space_group_name_H-M   'P 1'
#
loop_
_entity.id
_entity.type
_entity.pdbx_description
1 polymer ?
#
loop_
_entity_poly.entity_id
_entity_poly.type
_entity_poly.pdbx_seq_one_letter_code
_entity_poly.pdbx_strand_id
1 'polypeptide(L)'
;TVPAPESFKDENGKVIQLEVKVLSSERIRAINEGYHTHTVALDKKGNPYINGGNVVFRDERDNAKATRHILVEALQYPKLDDPELMKYYNCVDITQMPEKVFSRADEFAHVTRVVMALLGIGGQLSEEEQKQADEKEIDDAKN
;
A
#
# COMPACT_ATOMS: atom_id res chain seq x y z
N THR A 1 1.28 -18.33 -4.29
CA THR A 1 0.06 -18.18 -3.47
C THR A 1 0.42 -17.88 -2.02
N VAL A 2 -0.38 -17.06 -1.38
CA VAL A 2 -0.25 -16.71 0.04
C VAL A 2 -1.63 -16.84 0.69
N PRO A 3 -1.70 -17.14 2.01
CA PRO A 3 -3.00 -17.28 2.65
C PRO A 3 -3.73 -15.95 2.80
N ALA A 4 -5.03 -15.95 2.58
CA ALA A 4 -5.91 -14.86 2.92
C ALA A 4 -6.06 -14.72 4.44
N PRO A 5 -6.68 -13.64 4.95
CA PRO A 5 -7.03 -13.57 6.38
C PRO A 5 -7.91 -14.76 6.79
N GLU A 6 -7.81 -15.16 8.06
CA GLU A 6 -8.53 -16.33 8.59
C GLU A 6 -10.04 -16.26 8.43
N SER A 7 -10.59 -15.04 8.32
CA SER A 7 -12.03 -14.83 8.09
C SER A 7 -12.48 -15.22 6.69
N PHE A 8 -11.56 -15.36 5.74
CA PHE A 8 -11.84 -15.73 4.36
C PHE A 8 -11.68 -17.24 4.18
N LYS A 9 -12.76 -17.96 4.33
CA LYS A 9 -12.80 -19.42 4.23
C LYS A 9 -13.68 -19.86 3.07
N ASP A 10 -13.31 -20.98 2.45
CA ASP A 10 -14.12 -21.61 1.41
C ASP A 10 -15.28 -22.42 2.04
N GLU A 11 -16.05 -23.09 1.19
CA GLU A 11 -17.19 -23.93 1.61
C GLU A 11 -16.76 -25.08 2.55
N ASN A 12 -15.50 -25.50 2.47
CA ASN A 12 -14.94 -26.57 3.28
C ASN A 12 -14.29 -26.08 4.58
N GLY A 13 -14.37 -24.77 4.86
CA GLY A 13 -13.79 -24.17 6.04
C GLY A 13 -12.28 -23.94 5.97
N LYS A 14 -11.68 -24.11 4.80
CA LYS A 14 -10.25 -23.82 4.59
C LYS A 14 -10.06 -22.36 4.22
N VAL A 15 -8.97 -21.76 4.73
CA VAL A 15 -8.60 -20.40 4.38
C VAL A 15 -8.31 -20.31 2.88
N ILE A 16 -8.93 -19.32 2.23
CA ILE A 16 -8.74 -19.07 0.80
C ILE A 16 -7.28 -18.67 0.54
N GLN A 17 -6.72 -19.15 -0.57
CA GLN A 17 -5.38 -18.76 -0.98
C GLN A 17 -5.45 -17.58 -1.95
N LEU A 18 -4.67 -16.56 -1.68
CA LEU A 18 -4.51 -15.43 -2.59
C LEU A 18 -3.51 -15.80 -3.68
N GLU A 19 -3.85 -15.49 -4.92
CA GLU A 19 -2.94 -15.64 -6.04
C GLU A 19 -2.31 -14.28 -6.33
N VAL A 20 -0.99 -14.22 -6.29
CA VAL A 20 -0.23 -12.98 -6.42
C VAL A 20 0.71 -13.09 -7.61
N LYS A 21 0.67 -12.08 -8.48
CA LYS A 21 1.64 -11.90 -9.56
C LYS A 21 2.79 -11.03 -9.04
N VAL A 22 4.01 -11.50 -9.19
CA VAL A 22 5.18 -10.71 -8.79
C VAL A 22 5.40 -9.61 -9.83
N LEU A 23 5.25 -8.36 -9.41
CA LEU A 23 5.48 -7.20 -10.26
C LEU A 23 6.98 -6.88 -10.30
N SER A 24 7.47 -6.39 -11.45
CA SER A 24 8.85 -5.95 -11.58
C SER A 24 9.09 -4.69 -10.74
N SER A 25 10.35 -4.47 -10.35
CA SER A 25 10.73 -3.24 -9.62
C SER A 25 10.43 -1.99 -10.45
N GLU A 26 10.56 -2.07 -11.77
CA GLU A 26 10.23 -0.96 -12.67
C GLU A 26 8.74 -0.63 -12.62
N ARG A 27 7.87 -1.67 -12.61
CA ARG A 27 6.43 -1.46 -12.54
C ARG A 27 6.02 -0.87 -11.19
N ILE A 28 6.58 -1.37 -10.10
CA ILE A 28 6.34 -0.84 -8.75
C ILE A 28 6.74 0.63 -8.67
N ARG A 29 7.91 0.97 -9.23
CA ARG A 29 8.38 2.36 -9.28
C ARG A 29 7.45 3.24 -10.09
N ALA A 30 6.98 2.75 -11.25
CA ALA A 30 6.05 3.49 -12.11
C ALA A 30 4.73 3.78 -11.38
N ILE A 31 4.20 2.81 -10.62
CA ILE A 31 2.99 3.01 -9.83
C ILE A 31 3.25 4.08 -8.75
N ASN A 32 4.35 3.99 -8.03
CA ASN A 32 4.70 4.96 -6.99
C ASN A 32 4.84 6.38 -7.55
N GLU A 33 5.47 6.52 -8.71
CA GLU A 33 5.62 7.82 -9.37
C GLU A 33 4.28 8.41 -9.81
N GLY A 34 3.33 7.56 -10.18
CA GLY A 34 1.99 7.99 -10.56
C GLY A 34 1.22 8.68 -9.43
N TYR A 35 1.62 8.46 -8.18
CA TYR A 35 0.99 9.08 -7.00
C TYR A 35 1.87 10.14 -6.34
N HIS A 36 2.89 10.59 -7.07
CA HIS A 36 3.77 11.66 -6.65
C HIS A 36 3.26 12.97 -7.25
N THR A 37 2.91 13.94 -6.41
CA THR A 37 2.38 15.22 -6.84
C THR A 37 3.30 16.36 -6.41
N HIS A 38 3.42 17.36 -7.29
CA HIS A 38 4.13 18.60 -7.00
C HIS A 38 3.08 19.68 -6.75
N THR A 39 3.00 20.18 -5.54
CA THR A 39 2.09 21.26 -5.17
C THR A 39 2.89 22.48 -4.76
N VAL A 40 2.30 23.67 -4.97
CA VAL A 40 2.89 24.91 -4.53
C VAL A 40 2.86 24.97 -3.01
N ALA A 41 4.03 25.18 -2.38
CA ALA A 41 4.09 25.36 -0.94
C ALA A 41 3.42 26.70 -0.58
N LEU A 42 2.60 26.69 0.49
CA LEU A 42 1.87 27.87 0.94
C LEU A 42 2.49 28.41 2.23
N ASP A 43 2.47 29.74 2.38
CA ASP A 43 2.85 30.39 3.62
C ASP A 43 1.70 30.33 4.65
N LYS A 44 1.91 30.91 5.84
CA LYS A 44 0.91 30.91 6.91
C LYS A 44 -0.38 31.65 6.54
N LYS A 45 -0.34 32.51 5.52
CA LYS A 45 -1.49 33.28 5.04
C LYS A 45 -2.23 32.60 3.88
N GLY A 46 -1.73 31.43 3.43
CA GLY A 46 -2.30 30.69 2.30
C GLY A 46 -1.82 31.17 0.95
N ASN A 47 -0.81 32.03 0.89
CA ASN A 47 -0.20 32.51 -0.35
C ASN A 47 0.97 31.61 -0.76
N PRO A 48 1.33 31.57 -2.07
CA PRO A 48 2.51 30.79 -2.50
C PRO A 48 3.77 31.24 -1.75
N TYR A 49 4.51 30.26 -1.22
CA TYR A 49 5.76 30.53 -0.55
C TYR A 49 6.85 30.82 -1.58
N ILE A 50 7.51 31.96 -1.44
CA ILE A 50 8.56 32.42 -2.35
C ILE A 50 9.88 32.46 -1.60
N ASN A 51 10.91 31.84 -2.15
CA ASN A 51 12.25 31.85 -1.60
C ASN A 51 13.22 32.22 -2.72
N GLY A 52 13.96 33.31 -2.52
CA GLY A 52 14.93 33.78 -3.51
C GLY A 52 14.30 34.20 -4.83
N GLY A 53 13.05 34.67 -4.83
CA GLY A 53 12.32 35.09 -6.02
C GLY A 53 11.65 33.94 -6.79
N ASN A 54 11.80 32.71 -6.31
CA ASN A 54 11.20 31.53 -6.94
C ASN A 54 10.11 30.91 -6.06
N VAL A 55 9.04 30.47 -6.70
CA VAL A 55 7.97 29.74 -6.03
C VAL A 55 8.51 28.38 -5.57
N VAL A 56 8.30 28.06 -4.29
CA VAL A 56 8.71 26.77 -3.71
C VAL A 56 7.61 25.77 -3.94
N PHE A 57 7.98 24.60 -4.50
CA PHE A 57 7.08 23.49 -4.70
C PHE A 57 7.26 22.45 -3.59
N ARG A 58 6.17 21.85 -3.22
CA ARG A 58 6.14 20.80 -2.22
C ARG A 58 5.88 19.46 -2.92
N ASP A 59 6.77 18.50 -2.71
CA ASP A 59 6.58 17.15 -3.19
C ASP A 59 5.72 16.40 -2.20
N GLU A 60 4.57 15.90 -2.66
CA GLU A 60 3.72 15.05 -1.87
C GLU A 60 3.58 13.70 -2.56
N ARG A 61 3.72 12.64 -1.78
CA ARG A 61 3.55 11.28 -2.26
C ARG A 61 2.45 10.61 -1.46
N ASP A 62 1.41 10.16 -2.14
CA ASP A 62 0.34 9.38 -1.53
C ASP A 62 0.74 7.91 -1.50
N ASN A 63 1.56 7.55 -0.51
CA ASN A 63 2.07 6.19 -0.35
C ASN A 63 0.96 5.17 -0.08
N ALA A 64 -0.06 5.56 0.66
CA ALA A 64 -1.17 4.67 0.97
C ALA A 64 -1.95 4.30 -0.29
N LYS A 65 -2.23 5.29 -1.14
CA LYS A 65 -2.94 5.07 -2.40
C LYS A 65 -2.09 4.26 -3.38
N ALA A 66 -0.79 4.55 -3.47
CA ALA A 66 0.14 3.79 -4.29
C ALA A 66 0.20 2.32 -3.84
N THR A 67 0.25 2.08 -2.55
CA THR A 67 0.24 0.72 -1.99
C THR A 67 -1.03 -0.04 -2.37
N ARG A 68 -2.18 0.61 -2.27
CA ARG A 68 -3.46 0.00 -2.66
C ARG A 68 -3.50 -0.32 -4.16
N HIS A 69 -2.94 0.55 -5.00
CA HIS A 69 -2.84 0.29 -6.44
C HIS A 69 -1.95 -0.93 -6.71
N ILE A 70 -0.82 -1.03 -6.03
CA ILE A 70 0.09 -2.18 -6.14
C ILE A 70 -0.65 -3.47 -5.77
N LEU A 71 -1.44 -3.45 -4.70
CA LEU A 71 -2.26 -4.60 -4.30
C LEU A 71 -3.24 -5.01 -5.41
N VAL A 72 -3.93 -4.05 -6.01
CA VAL A 72 -4.90 -4.32 -7.07
C VAL A 72 -4.22 -4.99 -8.27
N GLU A 73 -3.07 -4.47 -8.67
CA GLU A 73 -2.35 -4.98 -9.83
C GLU A 73 -1.69 -6.34 -9.57
N ALA A 74 -1.16 -6.55 -8.37
CA ALA A 74 -0.49 -7.80 -8.00
C ALA A 74 -1.47 -8.94 -7.73
N LEU A 75 -2.64 -8.67 -7.15
CA LEU A 75 -3.61 -9.71 -6.83
C LEU A 75 -4.29 -10.24 -8.10
N GLN A 76 -4.06 -11.50 -8.39
CA GLN A 76 -4.73 -12.23 -9.48
C GLN A 76 -6.04 -12.86 -8.99
N TYR A 77 -6.10 -13.25 -7.73
CA TYR A 77 -7.30 -13.75 -7.07
C TYR A 77 -7.29 -13.35 -5.59
N PRO A 78 -8.33 -12.72 -5.10
CA PRO A 78 -9.45 -12.17 -5.88
C PRO A 78 -8.98 -11.00 -6.76
N LYS A 79 -9.55 -10.92 -7.95
CA LYS A 79 -9.22 -9.84 -8.91
C LYS A 79 -9.99 -8.58 -8.54
N LEU A 80 -9.31 -7.65 -7.88
CA LEU A 80 -9.95 -6.46 -7.30
C LEU A 80 -10.43 -5.45 -8.34
N ASP A 81 -9.85 -5.46 -9.52
CA ASP A 81 -10.25 -4.58 -10.62
C ASP A 81 -11.26 -5.25 -11.58
N ASP A 82 -11.83 -6.39 -11.19
CA ASP A 82 -12.89 -7.03 -11.97
C ASP A 82 -14.13 -6.13 -12.00
N PRO A 83 -14.66 -5.82 -13.20
CA PRO A 83 -15.82 -4.93 -13.32
C PRO A 83 -17.06 -5.41 -12.56
N GLU A 84 -17.32 -6.70 -12.52
CA GLU A 84 -18.45 -7.25 -11.78
C GLU A 84 -18.29 -7.07 -10.27
N LEU A 85 -17.08 -7.30 -9.77
CA LEU A 85 -16.76 -7.12 -8.36
C LEU A 85 -16.86 -5.63 -7.96
N MET A 86 -16.33 -4.75 -8.79
CA MET A 86 -16.43 -3.31 -8.59
C MET A 86 -17.88 -2.85 -8.56
N LYS A 87 -18.71 -3.39 -9.45
CA LYS A 87 -20.15 -3.10 -9.48
C LYS A 87 -20.84 -3.59 -8.20
N TYR A 88 -20.48 -4.77 -7.72
CA TYR A 88 -21.03 -5.33 -6.49
C TYR A 88 -20.78 -4.40 -5.30
N TYR A 89 -19.59 -3.84 -5.19
CA TYR A 89 -19.23 -2.91 -4.13
C TYR A 89 -19.58 -1.46 -4.43
N ASN A 90 -20.19 -1.19 -5.60
CA ASN A 90 -20.51 0.15 -6.07
C ASN A 90 -19.28 1.07 -6.01
N CYS A 91 -18.15 0.56 -6.48
CA CYS A 91 -16.85 1.22 -6.41
C CYS A 91 -16.37 1.56 -7.82
N VAL A 92 -15.93 2.79 -8.03
CA VAL A 92 -15.45 3.30 -9.32
C VAL A 92 -13.93 3.38 -9.35
N ASP A 93 -13.31 3.66 -8.20
CA ASP A 93 -11.87 3.81 -8.06
C ASP A 93 -11.25 2.48 -7.62
N ILE A 94 -10.38 1.90 -8.48
CA ILE A 94 -9.73 0.62 -8.19
C ILE A 94 -8.91 0.66 -6.90
N THR A 95 -8.36 1.82 -6.53
CA THR A 95 -7.54 1.95 -5.32
C THR A 95 -8.36 1.86 -4.03
N GLN A 96 -9.67 1.97 -4.12
CA GLN A 96 -10.58 1.78 -2.98
C GLN A 96 -10.99 0.32 -2.82
N MET A 97 -10.82 -0.51 -3.84
CA MET A 97 -11.25 -1.90 -3.82
C MET A 97 -10.60 -2.76 -2.72
N PRO A 98 -9.29 -2.62 -2.42
CA PRO A 98 -8.70 -3.42 -1.36
C PRO A 98 -9.41 -3.24 -0.01
N GLU A 99 -9.76 -2.01 0.34
CA GLU A 99 -10.45 -1.72 1.60
C GLU A 99 -11.93 -2.12 1.56
N LYS A 100 -12.52 -2.21 0.36
CA LYS A 100 -13.90 -2.68 0.21
C LYS A 100 -14.00 -4.20 0.39
N VAL A 101 -13.08 -4.95 -0.20
CA VAL A 101 -13.06 -6.41 -0.13
C VAL A 101 -12.53 -6.87 1.23
N PHE A 102 -11.44 -6.29 1.70
CA PHE A 102 -10.85 -6.56 3.01
C PHE A 102 -11.22 -5.42 3.95
N SER A 103 -12.49 -5.40 4.36
CA SER A 103 -13.11 -4.24 5.03
C SER A 103 -12.65 -4.03 6.46
N ARG A 104 -12.17 -5.09 7.13
CA ARG A 104 -11.64 -4.97 8.48
C ARG A 104 -10.17 -4.53 8.42
N ALA A 105 -9.77 -3.68 9.36
CA ALA A 105 -8.40 -3.18 9.41
C ALA A 105 -7.36 -4.29 9.53
N ASP A 106 -7.65 -5.33 10.31
CA ASP A 106 -6.76 -6.50 10.47
C ASP A 106 -6.66 -7.33 9.20
N GLU A 107 -7.77 -7.47 8.46
CA GLU A 107 -7.80 -8.17 7.18
C GLU A 107 -6.96 -7.44 6.13
N PHE A 108 -7.17 -6.13 6.00
CA PHE A 108 -6.43 -5.30 5.07
C PHE A 108 -4.92 -5.30 5.41
N ALA A 109 -4.59 -5.18 6.68
CA ALA A 109 -3.19 -5.20 7.14
C ALA A 109 -2.52 -6.55 6.83
N HIS A 110 -3.23 -7.66 7.01
CA HIS A 110 -2.71 -8.98 6.69
C HIS A 110 -2.41 -9.12 5.20
N VAL A 111 -3.36 -8.75 4.34
CA VAL A 111 -3.21 -8.84 2.88
C VAL A 111 -2.05 -7.95 2.42
N THR A 112 -1.99 -6.73 2.91
CA THR A 112 -0.91 -5.80 2.57
C THR A 112 0.44 -6.40 2.94
N ARG A 113 0.57 -6.94 4.15
CA ARG A 113 1.82 -7.51 4.63
C ARG A 113 2.28 -8.70 3.79
N VAL A 114 1.39 -9.66 3.53
CA VAL A 114 1.77 -10.89 2.81
C VAL A 114 2.06 -10.62 1.34
N VAL A 115 1.31 -9.74 0.70
CA VAL A 115 1.53 -9.38 -0.70
C VAL A 115 2.82 -8.58 -0.85
N MET A 116 3.04 -7.57 -0.02
CA MET A 116 4.25 -6.75 -0.10
C MET A 116 5.51 -7.55 0.21
N ALA A 117 5.44 -8.48 1.16
CA ALA A 117 6.55 -9.39 1.45
C ALA A 117 6.90 -10.25 0.23
N LEU A 118 5.90 -10.77 -0.47
CA LEU A 118 6.12 -11.57 -1.67
C LEU A 118 6.71 -10.76 -2.81
N LEU A 119 6.35 -9.48 -2.93
CA LEU A 119 6.90 -8.57 -3.93
C LEU A 119 8.29 -8.05 -3.57
N GLY A 120 8.76 -8.31 -2.37
CA GLY A 120 10.05 -7.82 -1.89
C GLY A 120 10.04 -6.36 -1.44
N ILE A 121 8.89 -5.68 -1.46
CA ILE A 121 8.77 -4.29 -1.02
C ILE A 121 8.90 -4.19 0.51
N GLY A 122 8.30 -5.16 1.21
CA GLY A 122 8.39 -5.25 2.65
C GLY A 122 9.81 -5.35 3.18
N GLY A 123 10.75 -5.89 2.36
CA GLY A 123 12.15 -5.95 2.70
C GLY A 123 12.82 -4.59 2.84
N GLN A 124 12.41 -3.60 2.01
CA GLN A 124 12.96 -2.24 2.10
C GLN A 124 12.33 -1.44 3.26
N LEU A 125 11.03 -1.57 3.44
CA LEU A 125 10.34 -0.95 4.58
C LEU A 125 10.73 -1.63 5.90
N SER A 126 10.91 -2.94 5.88
CA SER A 126 11.29 -3.69 7.07
C SER A 126 12.75 -3.50 7.47
N GLU A 127 13.64 -3.04 6.56
CA GLU A 127 14.99 -2.64 6.94
C GLU A 127 14.98 -1.43 7.86
N GLU A 128 14.14 -0.43 7.58
CA GLU A 128 13.98 0.73 8.46
C GLU A 128 13.26 0.35 9.75
N GLU A 129 12.20 -0.43 9.66
CA GLU A 129 11.48 -0.95 10.83
C GLU A 129 12.36 -1.88 11.65
N GLN A 130 13.17 -2.72 11.02
CA GLN A 130 14.08 -3.63 11.67
C GLN A 130 15.23 -2.91 12.34
N LYS A 131 15.75 -1.83 11.73
CA LYS A 131 16.71 -0.95 12.38
C LYS A 131 16.14 -0.30 13.63
N GLN A 132 14.90 0.17 13.58
CA GLN A 132 14.22 0.74 14.74
C GLN A 132 13.96 -0.31 15.81
N ALA A 133 13.56 -1.51 15.42
CA ALA A 133 13.37 -2.63 16.35
C ALA A 133 14.69 -3.09 16.95
N ASP A 134 15.75 -3.18 16.18
CA ASP A 134 17.10 -3.55 16.64
C ASP A 134 17.67 -2.49 17.58
N GLU A 135 17.49 -1.21 17.28
CA GLU A 135 17.90 -0.11 18.17
C GLU A 135 17.13 -0.16 19.48
N LYS A 136 15.84 -0.50 19.42
CA LYS A 136 15.00 -0.63 20.60
C LYS A 136 15.38 -1.84 21.46
N GLU A 137 15.73 -2.97 20.83
CA GLU A 137 16.24 -4.16 21.53
C GLU A 137 17.58 -3.90 22.19
N ILE A 138 18.47 -3.15 21.53
CA ILE A 138 19.77 -2.76 22.09
C ILE A 138 19.58 -1.84 23.30
N ASP A 139 18.65 -0.89 23.23
CA ASP A 139 18.34 0.00 24.35
C ASP A 139 17.73 -0.77 25.52
N ASP A 140 16.83 -1.71 25.27
CA ASP A 140 16.22 -2.57 26.29
C ASP A 140 17.25 -3.51 26.91
N ALA A 141 18.25 -3.98 26.14
CA ALA A 141 19.33 -4.84 26.63
C ALA A 141 20.37 -4.08 27.47
N LYS A 142 20.48 -2.76 27.31
CA LYS A 142 21.38 -1.90 28.08
C LYS A 142 20.82 -1.50 29.45
N ASN A 143 19.54 -1.71 29.63
CA ASN A 143 18.86 -1.45 30.90
C ASN A 143 18.65 -2.75 31.69
#